data_29bbb79abeaeb798d19ae27c446ba471
#
_entry.id   29bbb79abeaeb798d19ae27c446ba471
#
_cell.length_a   1.000
_cell.length_b   1.000
_cell.length_c   1.000
_cell.angle_alpha   90.00
_cell.angle_beta   90.00
_cell.angle_gamma   90.00
#
_symmetry.space_group_name_H-M   'P 1'
#
loop_
_entity.id
_entity.type
_entity.pdbx_description
1 polymer ?
#
loop_
_entity_poly.entity_id
_entity_poly.type
_entity_poly.pdbx_seq_one_letter_code
_entity_poly.pdbx_strand_id
1 'polypeptide(L)'
;MRSIMKTPLAVLAATTLLSGAALAQDSLSGDLRIFSDMSNPAPRAIMEGLVEQFGAMHPDLNIELTVVDREAWKTQIRNVLTANPPDVVNWYAANRMGPYVDAGLFMDITDWWDAGDYEGLESVRGAMTIDDRQWGVPYTYYQWGVYYREDIFNELGLSEPTTWEEEVANCQAIIDSGRACYTIGTRYLWTAGGWFDYLNMRTNGFDFHMALARGEVEWTDERVRATFANWRQLIDMGAFIADHQTYSWQEALPFMVNGEAAAYLMGNFVVPHLREAGLSDDQIDFYQFPIITEGLPQGEDAPTDTFHVASGAQNVEAARAFLAFVTSPDVQTAINGPDGLGQLPVNANASVADDEFIQQGFAMLSQNAQGGIAQFFDRDWPAEMASIGMEGLQEFMVFPDNLDDILERLEAARQRIYQ
;
A
#
# COMPACT_ATOMS: atom_id res chain seq x y z
N MET A 1 -2.34 -79.58 50.89
CA MET A 1 -2.77 -78.24 51.19
C MET A 1 -1.53 -77.42 51.53
N ARG A 2 -1.00 -76.66 50.58
CA ARG A 2 0.11 -75.74 50.78
C ARG A 2 -0.33 -74.36 50.37
N SER A 3 -0.40 -73.46 51.37
CA SER A 3 -0.69 -72.06 51.23
C SER A 3 0.51 -71.35 50.60
N ILE A 4 0.29 -70.57 49.50
CA ILE A 4 1.31 -69.72 48.88
C ILE A 4 0.98 -68.27 49.28
N MET A 5 1.90 -67.75 50.12
CA MET A 5 1.94 -66.33 50.49
C MET A 5 2.38 -65.46 49.27
N LYS A 6 1.61 -64.52 48.89
CA LYS A 6 1.97 -63.48 47.89
C LYS A 6 2.54 -62.27 48.61
N THR A 7 3.79 -61.96 48.36
CA THR A 7 4.46 -60.71 48.74
C THR A 7 4.10 -59.58 47.81
N PRO A 8 3.74 -58.38 48.26
CA PRO A 8 3.52 -57.23 47.35
C PRO A 8 4.87 -56.58 47.02
N LEU A 9 5.09 -56.41 45.71
CA LEU A 9 6.20 -55.63 45.16
C LEU A 9 5.84 -54.09 45.31
N ALA A 10 6.64 -53.37 46.07
CA ALA A 10 6.57 -51.94 46.17
C ALA A 10 7.25 -51.34 44.93
N VAL A 11 6.43 -50.65 44.05
CA VAL A 11 6.95 -49.87 42.95
C VAL A 11 7.26 -48.48 43.47
N LEU A 12 8.54 -48.16 43.56
CA LEU A 12 9.04 -46.82 43.85
C LEU A 12 8.87 -45.96 42.58
N ALA A 13 7.86 -45.07 42.55
CA ALA A 13 7.72 -44.08 41.52
C ALA A 13 8.69 -42.92 41.81
N ALA A 14 9.77 -42.84 41.07
CA ALA A 14 10.66 -41.69 41.03
C ALA A 14 9.99 -40.58 40.18
N THR A 15 9.38 -39.63 40.88
CA THR A 15 8.93 -38.34 40.24
C THR A 15 10.16 -37.47 39.99
N THR A 16 10.68 -37.51 38.77
CA THR A 16 11.61 -36.48 38.26
C THR A 16 10.82 -35.20 38.03
N LEU A 17 10.97 -34.25 38.95
CA LEU A 17 10.61 -32.86 38.73
C LEU A 17 11.54 -32.30 37.67
N LEU A 18 11.07 -32.26 36.39
CA LEU A 18 11.64 -31.38 35.39
C LEU A 18 11.26 -29.96 35.79
N SER A 19 12.17 -29.31 36.51
CA SER A 19 12.17 -27.85 36.59
C SER A 19 12.50 -27.31 35.21
N GLY A 20 11.48 -27.12 34.39
CA GLY A 20 11.59 -26.27 33.23
C GLY A 20 11.91 -24.87 33.75
N ALA A 21 13.14 -24.40 33.57
CA ALA A 21 13.45 -23.00 33.63
C ALA A 21 12.66 -22.37 32.50
N ALA A 22 11.45 -21.89 32.78
CA ALA A 22 10.83 -20.85 31.98
C ALA A 22 11.84 -19.71 32.02
N LEU A 23 12.52 -19.44 30.90
CA LEU A 23 13.17 -18.18 30.71
C LEU A 23 12.05 -17.14 30.97
N ALA A 24 12.19 -16.39 32.04
CA ALA A 24 11.33 -15.25 32.29
C ALA A 24 11.52 -14.31 31.11
N GLN A 25 10.61 -14.39 30.15
CA GLN A 25 10.45 -13.35 29.17
C GLN A 25 9.98 -12.16 30.02
N ASP A 26 10.83 -11.14 30.15
CA ASP A 26 10.49 -9.94 30.90
C ASP A 26 9.11 -9.49 30.40
N SER A 27 8.11 -9.52 31.31
CA SER A 27 6.75 -9.15 30.94
C SER A 27 6.74 -7.68 30.55
N LEU A 28 6.34 -7.39 29.30
CA LEU A 28 6.15 -6.02 28.84
C LEU A 28 5.07 -5.36 29.74
N SER A 29 5.32 -4.13 30.15
CA SER A 29 4.41 -3.41 31.06
C SER A 29 4.45 -1.90 30.79
N GLY A 30 3.53 -1.16 31.40
CA GLY A 30 3.38 0.29 31.21
C GLY A 30 2.46 0.65 30.07
N ASP A 31 2.55 1.86 29.60
CA ASP A 31 1.69 2.38 28.51
C ASP A 31 2.35 2.16 27.16
N LEU A 32 1.58 1.72 26.17
CA LEU A 32 1.96 1.69 24.74
C LEU A 32 0.95 2.53 23.96
N ARG A 33 1.40 3.62 23.38
CA ARG A 33 0.54 4.54 22.62
C ARG A 33 0.76 4.33 21.11
N ILE A 34 -0.31 4.00 20.39
CA ILE A 34 -0.29 3.72 18.96
C ILE A 34 -1.23 4.72 18.26
N PHE A 35 -0.70 5.40 17.22
CA PHE A 35 -1.49 6.21 16.31
C PHE A 35 -1.55 5.53 14.94
N SER A 36 -2.77 5.39 14.41
CA SER A 36 -3.02 4.70 13.15
C SER A 36 -3.88 5.54 12.22
N ASP A 37 -3.59 5.48 10.93
CA ASP A 37 -4.39 6.06 9.84
C ASP A 37 -5.37 5.05 9.22
N MET A 38 -5.48 3.87 9.78
CA MET A 38 -6.39 2.81 9.34
C MET A 38 -7.84 3.14 9.72
N SER A 39 -8.40 4.20 9.12
CA SER A 39 -9.68 4.81 9.53
C SER A 39 -10.91 4.25 8.84
N ASN A 40 -10.77 3.64 7.65
CA ASN A 40 -11.88 2.97 6.97
C ASN A 40 -12.37 1.74 7.77
N PRO A 41 -13.64 1.32 7.68
CA PRO A 41 -14.22 0.29 8.55
C PRO A 41 -13.41 -1.01 8.64
N ALA A 42 -13.05 -1.63 7.50
CA ALA A 42 -12.30 -2.89 7.50
C ALA A 42 -10.87 -2.73 8.04
N PRO A 43 -10.00 -1.80 7.52
CA PRO A 43 -8.68 -1.54 8.10
C PRO A 43 -8.72 -1.19 9.59
N ARG A 44 -9.73 -0.42 10.03
CA ARG A 44 -9.90 -0.07 11.43
C ARG A 44 -10.14 -1.30 12.32
N ALA A 45 -11.03 -2.18 11.89
CA ALA A 45 -11.31 -3.42 12.61
C ALA A 45 -10.04 -4.31 12.72
N ILE A 46 -9.21 -4.35 11.66
CA ILE A 46 -7.92 -5.04 11.69
C ILE A 46 -7.00 -4.42 12.75
N MET A 47 -6.85 -3.11 12.76
CA MET A 47 -5.97 -2.43 13.73
C MET A 47 -6.45 -2.62 15.17
N GLU A 48 -7.74 -2.52 15.43
CA GLU A 48 -8.34 -2.79 16.72
C GLU A 48 -8.13 -4.25 17.16
N GLY A 49 -8.26 -5.21 16.24
CA GLY A 49 -7.98 -6.64 16.48
C GLY A 49 -6.51 -6.94 16.78
N LEU A 50 -5.57 -6.26 16.10
CA LEU A 50 -4.14 -6.36 16.39
C LEU A 50 -3.81 -5.90 17.81
N VAL A 51 -4.38 -4.77 18.21
CA VAL A 51 -4.20 -4.21 19.56
C VAL A 51 -4.79 -5.14 20.62
N GLU A 52 -5.98 -5.68 20.39
CA GLU A 52 -6.63 -6.63 21.31
C GLU A 52 -5.79 -7.92 21.46
N GLN A 53 -5.33 -8.49 20.35
CA GLN A 53 -4.52 -9.70 20.35
C GLN A 53 -3.18 -9.48 21.06
N PHE A 54 -2.49 -8.37 20.76
CA PHE A 54 -1.21 -8.05 21.40
C PHE A 54 -1.39 -7.77 22.90
N GLY A 55 -2.45 -7.06 23.29
CA GLY A 55 -2.79 -6.83 24.69
C GLY A 55 -3.10 -8.13 25.46
N ALA A 56 -3.77 -9.10 24.81
CA ALA A 56 -4.03 -10.41 25.43
C ALA A 56 -2.74 -11.20 25.68
N MET A 57 -1.71 -11.01 24.85
CA MET A 57 -0.37 -11.61 25.05
C MET A 57 0.43 -10.92 26.15
N HIS A 58 0.16 -9.64 26.39
CA HIS A 58 0.90 -8.78 27.33
C HIS A 58 -0.06 -8.07 28.32
N PRO A 59 -0.66 -8.77 29.28
CA PRO A 59 -1.73 -8.25 30.12
C PRO A 59 -1.30 -7.10 31.07
N ASP A 60 0.00 -6.90 31.25
CA ASP A 60 0.55 -5.81 32.06
C ASP A 60 0.79 -4.52 31.24
N LEU A 61 0.53 -4.55 29.90
CA LEU A 61 0.52 -3.36 29.05
C LEU A 61 -0.85 -2.68 29.07
N ASN A 62 -0.85 -1.37 29.19
CA ASN A 62 -2.01 -0.52 28.89
C ASN A 62 -1.84 0.04 27.47
N ILE A 63 -2.60 -0.46 26.50
CA ILE A 63 -2.46 -0.05 25.10
C ILE A 63 -3.51 0.99 24.75
N GLU A 64 -3.06 2.17 24.32
CA GLU A 64 -3.92 3.25 23.84
C GLU A 64 -3.81 3.36 22.32
N LEU A 65 -4.89 3.01 21.61
CA LEU A 65 -5.01 3.19 20.17
C LEU A 65 -5.77 4.47 19.82
N THR A 66 -5.14 5.34 19.05
CA THR A 66 -5.80 6.51 18.44
C THR A 66 -5.86 6.30 16.93
N VAL A 67 -7.07 6.26 16.37
CA VAL A 67 -7.29 6.18 14.92
C VAL A 67 -7.65 7.56 14.40
N VAL A 68 -6.91 8.04 13.41
CA VAL A 68 -7.08 9.34 12.75
C VAL A 68 -7.50 9.11 11.30
N ASP A 69 -8.37 9.96 10.77
CA ASP A 69 -8.68 9.92 9.33
C ASP A 69 -7.39 9.98 8.48
N ARG A 70 -7.30 9.12 7.46
CA ARG A 70 -6.08 8.93 6.65
C ARG A 70 -5.61 10.23 5.99
N GLU A 71 -6.50 11.03 5.44
CA GLU A 71 -6.13 12.26 4.78
C GLU A 71 -5.76 13.37 5.80
N ALA A 72 -6.48 13.42 6.90
CA ALA A 72 -6.13 14.30 8.01
C ALA A 72 -4.77 13.93 8.62
N TRP A 73 -4.45 12.63 8.73
CA TRP A 73 -3.18 12.14 9.27
C TRP A 73 -1.98 12.66 8.47
N LYS A 74 -2.06 12.67 7.14
CA LYS A 74 -0.99 13.18 6.25
C LYS A 74 -0.56 14.61 6.59
N THR A 75 -1.47 15.41 7.16
CA THR A 75 -1.19 16.80 7.57
C THR A 75 -0.87 16.94 9.06
N GLN A 76 -1.30 16.01 9.90
CA GLN A 76 -1.20 16.10 11.37
C GLN A 76 0.04 15.39 11.94
N ILE A 77 0.54 14.35 11.30
CA ILE A 77 1.59 13.48 11.83
C ILE A 77 2.81 14.27 12.32
N ARG A 78 3.28 15.27 11.57
CA ARG A 78 4.44 16.07 11.98
C ARG A 78 4.22 16.77 13.32
N ASN A 79 3.04 17.35 13.50
CA ASN A 79 2.69 18.03 14.75
C ASN A 79 2.57 17.03 15.91
N VAL A 80 2.00 15.86 15.68
CA VAL A 80 1.87 14.80 16.68
C VAL A 80 3.24 14.31 17.12
N LEU A 81 4.12 13.96 16.17
CA LEU A 81 5.49 13.50 16.45
C LEU A 81 6.34 14.55 17.17
N THR A 82 6.07 15.85 16.96
CA THR A 82 6.85 16.94 17.58
C THR A 82 6.31 17.29 18.97
N ALA A 83 5.00 17.37 19.15
CA ALA A 83 4.40 17.93 20.36
C ALA A 83 4.15 16.89 21.46
N ASN A 84 3.69 15.71 21.10
CA ASN A 84 3.36 14.62 22.03
C ASN A 84 3.50 13.28 21.30
N PRO A 85 4.72 12.84 20.99
CA PRO A 85 4.94 11.63 20.20
C PRO A 85 4.33 10.39 20.88
N PRO A 86 3.59 9.55 20.12
CA PRO A 86 3.23 8.21 20.57
C PRO A 86 4.46 7.30 20.51
N ASP A 87 4.28 6.02 20.84
CA ASP A 87 5.36 5.04 20.68
C ASP A 87 5.41 4.51 19.24
N VAL A 88 4.26 4.20 18.66
CA VAL A 88 4.16 3.65 17.30
C VAL A 88 3.20 4.47 16.44
N VAL A 89 3.54 4.65 15.15
CA VAL A 89 2.70 5.32 14.16
C VAL A 89 2.68 4.54 12.84
N ASN A 90 1.54 4.56 12.13
CA ASN A 90 1.51 4.20 10.72
C ASN A 90 2.09 5.33 9.85
N TRP A 91 2.78 4.95 8.78
CA TRP A 91 3.20 5.84 7.71
C TRP A 91 3.46 5.06 6.41
N TYR A 92 4.27 5.63 5.54
CA TYR A 92 4.59 5.11 4.22
C TYR A 92 6.09 4.92 4.06
N ALA A 93 6.49 3.99 3.19
CA ALA A 93 7.86 3.67 2.84
C ALA A 93 8.55 4.73 1.94
N ALA A 94 9.78 4.46 1.56
CA ALA A 94 10.60 5.19 0.59
C ALA A 94 10.75 6.69 0.93
N ASN A 95 10.76 7.57 -0.07
CA ASN A 95 10.97 9.00 0.13
C ASN A 95 9.88 9.67 0.98
N ARG A 96 8.70 9.05 1.14
CA ARG A 96 7.64 9.61 1.98
C ARG A 96 8.00 9.66 3.47
N MET A 97 8.87 8.75 3.95
CA MET A 97 9.37 8.81 5.33
C MET A 97 10.54 9.81 5.49
N GLY A 98 11.24 10.18 4.40
CA GLY A 98 12.43 11.02 4.40
C GLY A 98 12.33 12.30 5.24
N PRO A 99 11.31 13.17 5.08
CA PRO A 99 11.16 14.40 5.85
C PRO A 99 11.05 14.21 7.37
N TYR A 100 10.66 13.01 7.84
CA TYR A 100 10.57 12.67 9.26
C TYR A 100 11.89 12.09 9.77
N VAL A 101 12.60 11.36 8.92
CA VAL A 101 13.97 10.89 9.17
C VAL A 101 14.91 12.10 9.31
N ASP A 102 14.91 13.01 8.34
CA ASP A 102 15.74 14.22 8.33
C ASP A 102 15.47 15.13 9.54
N ALA A 103 14.22 15.17 9.99
CA ALA A 103 13.82 15.93 11.16
C ALA A 103 14.11 15.20 12.50
N GLY A 104 14.63 13.97 12.47
CA GLY A 104 14.89 13.15 13.66
C GLY A 104 13.62 12.77 14.43
N LEU A 105 12.48 12.60 13.72
CA LEU A 105 11.19 12.29 14.33
C LEU A 105 10.87 10.79 14.37
N PHE A 106 11.52 10.00 13.51
CA PHE A 106 11.49 8.54 13.56
C PHE A 106 12.76 7.99 14.23
N MET A 107 12.62 6.88 14.91
CA MET A 107 13.72 6.16 15.56
C MET A 107 14.47 5.30 14.53
N ASP A 108 15.78 5.32 14.58
CA ASP A 108 16.64 4.35 13.90
C ASP A 108 16.49 2.98 14.57
N ILE A 109 16.02 2.00 13.82
CA ILE A 109 15.80 0.63 14.30
C ILE A 109 16.68 -0.40 13.56
N THR A 110 17.78 0.07 12.98
CA THR A 110 18.72 -0.77 12.22
C THR A 110 19.22 -1.95 13.06
N ASP A 111 19.54 -1.70 14.33
CA ASP A 111 20.00 -2.75 15.26
C ASP A 111 18.96 -3.86 15.48
N TRP A 112 17.66 -3.55 15.35
CA TRP A 112 16.61 -4.57 15.47
C TRP A 112 16.53 -5.43 14.22
N TRP A 113 16.68 -4.84 13.03
CA TRP A 113 16.81 -5.56 11.78
C TRP A 113 18.03 -6.47 11.78
N ASP A 114 19.18 -5.96 12.24
CA ASP A 114 20.43 -6.72 12.29
C ASP A 114 20.42 -7.81 13.37
N ALA A 115 19.62 -7.65 14.41
CA ALA A 115 19.37 -8.68 15.42
C ALA A 115 18.48 -9.84 14.93
N GLY A 116 17.83 -9.70 13.76
CA GLY A 116 16.96 -10.72 13.19
C GLY A 116 15.50 -10.67 13.70
N ASP A 117 15.06 -9.55 14.29
CA ASP A 117 13.69 -9.42 14.78
C ASP A 117 12.63 -9.52 13.66
N TYR A 118 13.04 -9.28 12.41
CA TYR A 118 12.16 -9.19 11.25
C TYR A 118 12.52 -10.23 10.18
N GLU A 119 12.72 -11.49 10.61
CA GLU A 119 13.00 -12.61 9.70
C GLU A 119 11.88 -12.76 8.66
N GLY A 120 12.26 -12.92 7.40
CA GLY A 120 11.34 -13.05 6.28
C GLY A 120 10.95 -11.71 5.62
N LEU A 121 11.52 -10.58 6.06
CA LEU A 121 11.28 -9.25 5.48
C LEU A 121 12.46 -8.72 4.64
N GLU A 122 13.47 -9.53 4.36
CA GLU A 122 14.71 -9.11 3.70
C GLU A 122 14.45 -8.47 2.32
N SER A 123 13.48 -8.98 1.57
CA SER A 123 13.14 -8.49 0.23
C SER A 123 12.56 -7.07 0.23
N VAL A 124 11.96 -6.64 1.34
CA VAL A 124 11.32 -5.33 1.50
C VAL A 124 12.14 -4.36 2.36
N ARG A 125 13.28 -4.82 2.91
CA ARG A 125 14.17 -3.99 3.75
C ARG A 125 14.60 -2.70 3.04
N GLY A 126 14.85 -2.77 1.71
CA GLY A 126 15.24 -1.62 0.92
C GLY A 126 14.24 -0.46 0.96
N ALA A 127 12.93 -0.75 0.97
CA ALA A 127 11.89 0.25 1.06
C ALA A 127 11.86 1.01 2.41
N MET A 128 12.50 0.44 3.45
CA MET A 128 12.62 1.02 4.79
C MET A 128 13.98 1.68 5.04
N THR A 129 14.83 1.75 4.00
CA THR A 129 16.23 2.21 4.14
C THR A 129 16.42 3.61 3.59
N ILE A 130 16.94 4.50 4.44
CA ILE A 130 17.50 5.82 4.07
C ILE A 130 18.87 5.93 4.74
N ASP A 131 19.91 6.34 4.00
CA ASP A 131 21.29 6.50 4.47
C ASP A 131 21.82 5.23 5.16
N ASP A 132 21.59 4.05 4.54
CA ASP A 132 22.00 2.73 5.04
C ASP A 132 21.37 2.34 6.40
N ARG A 133 20.32 3.06 6.85
CA ARG A 133 19.61 2.81 8.11
C ARG A 133 18.16 2.47 7.88
N GLN A 134 17.59 1.67 8.79
CA GLN A 134 16.19 1.26 8.76
C GLN A 134 15.36 2.07 9.74
N TRP A 135 14.21 2.59 9.27
CA TRP A 135 13.41 3.58 10.00
C TRP A 135 12.01 3.10 10.38
N GLY A 136 11.70 1.84 10.09
CA GLY A 136 10.42 1.22 10.40
C GLY A 136 10.32 -0.20 9.87
N VAL A 137 9.11 -0.76 9.90
CA VAL A 137 8.79 -2.06 9.29
C VAL A 137 7.60 -1.94 8.38
N PRO A 138 7.57 -2.62 7.23
CA PRO A 138 6.37 -2.73 6.42
C PRO A 138 5.40 -3.73 7.07
N TYR A 139 4.09 -3.57 6.83
CA TYR A 139 3.09 -4.55 7.28
C TYR A 139 2.21 -5.06 6.15
N THR A 140 2.24 -4.40 5.00
CA THR A 140 1.52 -4.81 3.79
C THR A 140 2.12 -4.13 2.57
N TYR A 141 1.91 -4.73 1.40
CA TYR A 141 2.05 -4.09 0.09
C TYR A 141 0.92 -4.54 -0.82
N TYR A 142 0.71 -3.86 -1.94
CA TYR A 142 -0.41 -4.15 -2.80
C TYR A 142 -0.14 -3.72 -4.24
N GLN A 143 -0.69 -4.49 -5.18
CA GLN A 143 -0.65 -4.16 -6.58
C GLN A 143 -1.65 -3.05 -6.92
N TRP A 144 -1.32 -2.32 -7.98
CA TRP A 144 -2.23 -1.46 -8.70
C TRP A 144 -2.55 -2.04 -10.07
N GLY A 145 -3.70 -1.66 -10.62
CA GLY A 145 -4.15 -2.03 -11.94
C GLY A 145 -5.59 -1.61 -12.16
N VAL A 146 -6.18 -2.09 -13.23
CA VAL A 146 -7.55 -1.71 -13.61
C VAL A 146 -8.53 -2.75 -13.10
N TYR A 147 -9.34 -2.36 -12.10
CA TYR A 147 -10.49 -3.13 -11.65
C TYR A 147 -11.68 -2.74 -12.51
N TYR A 148 -12.40 -3.71 -13.06
CA TYR A 148 -13.46 -3.44 -14.01
C TYR A 148 -14.73 -4.24 -13.71
N ARG A 149 -15.85 -3.81 -14.28
CA ARG A 149 -17.13 -4.48 -14.24
C ARG A 149 -17.17 -5.54 -15.35
N GLU A 150 -16.91 -6.80 -14.96
CA GLU A 150 -16.93 -7.94 -15.88
C GLU A 150 -18.30 -8.10 -16.55
N ASP A 151 -19.38 -7.88 -15.82
CA ASP A 151 -20.74 -7.94 -16.35
C ASP A 151 -20.99 -6.87 -17.44
N ILE A 152 -20.43 -5.67 -17.33
CA ILE A 152 -20.49 -4.63 -18.36
C ILE A 152 -19.66 -5.03 -19.59
N PHE A 153 -18.44 -5.54 -19.37
CA PHE A 153 -17.59 -6.03 -20.46
C PHE A 153 -18.29 -7.15 -21.23
N ASN A 154 -18.89 -8.11 -20.52
CA ASN A 154 -19.66 -9.20 -21.11
C ASN A 154 -20.90 -8.68 -21.89
N GLU A 155 -21.64 -7.70 -21.33
CA GLU A 155 -22.79 -7.05 -22.01
C GLU A 155 -22.38 -6.43 -23.35
N LEU A 156 -21.21 -5.78 -23.39
CA LEU A 156 -20.72 -5.07 -24.56
C LEU A 156 -19.86 -5.94 -25.51
N GLY A 157 -19.58 -7.19 -25.12
CA GLY A 157 -18.73 -8.13 -25.89
C GLY A 157 -17.27 -7.72 -25.91
N LEU A 158 -16.79 -7.05 -24.86
CA LEU A 158 -15.40 -6.61 -24.69
C LEU A 158 -14.57 -7.70 -24.04
N SER A 159 -13.25 -7.61 -24.22
CA SER A 159 -12.26 -8.46 -23.56
C SER A 159 -11.25 -7.57 -22.82
N GLU A 160 -10.53 -8.14 -21.86
CA GLU A 160 -9.43 -7.46 -21.22
C GLU A 160 -8.41 -6.96 -22.26
N PRO A 161 -8.08 -5.66 -22.23
CA PRO A 161 -7.12 -5.10 -23.16
C PRO A 161 -5.69 -5.44 -22.73
N THR A 162 -4.87 -5.79 -23.68
CA THR A 162 -3.43 -6.04 -23.48
C THR A 162 -2.58 -4.90 -24.03
N THR A 163 -3.13 -4.13 -24.97
CA THR A 163 -2.50 -3.00 -25.62
C THR A 163 -3.30 -1.71 -25.39
N TRP A 164 -2.63 -0.59 -25.57
CA TRP A 164 -3.24 0.74 -25.44
C TRP A 164 -4.34 0.99 -26.49
N GLU A 165 -4.14 0.48 -27.69
CA GLU A 165 -5.12 0.57 -28.76
C GLU A 165 -6.41 -0.19 -28.41
N GLU A 166 -6.28 -1.38 -27.80
CA GLU A 166 -7.44 -2.15 -27.32
C GLU A 166 -8.15 -1.41 -26.17
N GLU A 167 -7.37 -0.83 -25.23
CA GLU A 167 -7.90 -0.02 -24.14
C GLU A 167 -8.72 1.18 -24.61
N VAL A 168 -8.17 1.95 -25.55
CA VAL A 168 -8.87 3.10 -26.16
C VAL A 168 -10.14 2.66 -26.90
N ALA A 169 -10.08 1.52 -27.60
CA ALA A 169 -11.24 0.96 -28.30
C ALA A 169 -12.33 0.50 -27.33
N ASN A 170 -11.95 -0.18 -26.23
CA ASN A 170 -12.88 -0.59 -25.17
C ASN A 170 -13.53 0.64 -24.52
N CYS A 171 -12.74 1.66 -24.17
CA CYS A 171 -13.25 2.91 -23.62
C CYS A 171 -14.26 3.58 -24.57
N GLN A 172 -14.00 3.61 -25.88
CA GLN A 172 -14.93 4.17 -26.84
C GLN A 172 -16.26 3.39 -26.85
N ALA A 173 -16.22 2.05 -26.85
CA ALA A 173 -17.42 1.23 -26.82
C ALA A 173 -18.23 1.43 -25.52
N ILE A 174 -17.56 1.59 -24.39
CA ILE A 174 -18.20 1.89 -23.10
C ILE A 174 -18.86 3.25 -23.13
N ILE A 175 -18.19 4.28 -23.66
CA ILE A 175 -18.72 5.65 -23.79
C ILE A 175 -19.93 5.66 -24.74
N ASP A 176 -19.88 4.93 -25.85
CA ASP A 176 -20.99 4.80 -26.80
C ASP A 176 -22.21 4.11 -26.18
N SER A 177 -22.02 3.30 -25.13
CA SER A 177 -23.11 2.71 -24.35
C SER A 177 -23.77 3.69 -23.36
N GLY A 178 -23.22 4.91 -23.22
CA GLY A 178 -23.72 5.94 -22.33
C GLY A 178 -23.10 5.92 -20.91
N ARG A 179 -22.01 5.18 -20.71
CA ARG A 179 -21.27 5.07 -19.45
C ARG A 179 -19.94 5.83 -19.54
N ALA A 180 -19.36 6.20 -18.40
CA ALA A 180 -17.94 6.57 -18.36
C ALA A 180 -17.07 5.31 -18.45
N CYS A 181 -15.91 5.40 -19.10
CA CYS A 181 -14.95 4.31 -19.10
C CYS A 181 -14.40 4.13 -17.67
N TYR A 182 -13.95 5.22 -17.06
CA TYR A 182 -13.35 5.20 -15.74
C TYR A 182 -14.10 6.07 -14.73
N THR A 183 -14.26 5.53 -13.52
CA THR A 183 -14.43 6.36 -12.34
C THR A 183 -13.08 6.77 -11.78
N ILE A 184 -13.01 7.94 -11.15
CA ILE A 184 -11.84 8.44 -10.43
C ILE A 184 -12.28 9.56 -9.49
N GLY A 185 -11.68 9.65 -8.29
CA GLY A 185 -11.83 10.80 -7.40
C GLY A 185 -10.48 11.43 -7.13
N THR A 186 -10.28 12.69 -7.56
CA THR A 186 -8.98 13.36 -7.45
C THR A 186 -8.93 14.49 -6.43
N ARG A 187 -9.94 14.63 -5.55
CA ARG A 187 -9.94 15.65 -4.49
C ARG A 187 -8.64 15.68 -3.68
N TYR A 188 -8.08 14.51 -3.40
CA TYR A 188 -6.84 14.35 -2.65
C TYR A 188 -5.61 14.12 -3.55
N LEU A 189 -5.73 14.36 -4.84
CA LEU A 189 -4.68 14.42 -5.86
C LEU A 189 -4.02 13.07 -6.22
N TRP A 190 -3.72 12.21 -5.24
CA TRP A 190 -2.87 11.02 -5.40
C TRP A 190 -3.38 10.03 -6.47
N THR A 191 -4.68 9.93 -6.70
CA THR A 191 -5.23 9.06 -7.75
C THR A 191 -4.81 9.47 -9.16
N ALA A 192 -4.59 10.77 -9.40
CA ALA A 192 -4.00 11.27 -10.65
C ALA A 192 -2.52 10.85 -10.77
N GLY A 193 -1.82 10.72 -9.62
CA GLY A 193 -0.45 10.19 -9.57
C GLY A 193 -0.35 8.78 -10.15
N GLY A 194 -1.24 7.86 -9.73
CA GLY A 194 -1.25 6.48 -10.26
C GLY A 194 -1.48 6.41 -11.77
N TRP A 195 -2.33 7.29 -12.33
CA TRP A 195 -2.47 7.40 -13.78
C TRP A 195 -1.18 7.82 -14.46
N PHE A 196 -0.49 8.83 -13.91
CA PHE A 196 0.79 9.28 -14.48
C PHE A 196 1.86 8.19 -14.37
N ASP A 197 1.95 7.49 -13.24
CA ASP A 197 2.93 6.44 -13.02
C ASP A 197 2.79 5.34 -14.09
N TYR A 198 1.61 4.79 -14.26
CA TYR A 198 1.36 3.76 -15.27
C TYR A 198 1.57 4.26 -16.69
N LEU A 199 1.00 5.40 -17.05
CA LEU A 199 1.20 5.98 -18.38
C LEU A 199 2.68 6.23 -18.68
N ASN A 200 3.44 6.74 -17.70
CA ASN A 200 4.86 7.03 -17.90
C ASN A 200 5.69 5.74 -17.97
N MET A 201 5.46 4.78 -17.09
CA MET A 201 6.14 3.48 -17.12
C MET A 201 5.84 2.71 -18.41
N ARG A 202 4.60 2.73 -18.90
CA ARG A 202 4.20 2.04 -20.13
C ARG A 202 4.66 2.75 -21.40
N THR A 203 4.81 4.09 -21.36
CA THR A 203 5.31 4.89 -22.51
C THR A 203 6.82 4.85 -22.59
N ASN A 204 7.54 5.01 -21.46
CA ASN A 204 8.97 5.32 -21.44
C ASN A 204 9.82 4.26 -20.71
N GLY A 205 9.19 3.35 -20.00
CA GLY A 205 9.85 2.33 -19.17
C GLY A 205 10.13 2.77 -17.75
N PHE A 206 10.32 1.80 -16.86
CA PHE A 206 10.55 1.98 -15.43
C PHE A 206 11.80 2.84 -15.13
N ASP A 207 12.93 2.56 -15.80
CA ASP A 207 14.16 3.30 -15.55
C ASP A 207 14.02 4.80 -15.83
N PHE A 208 13.28 5.14 -16.89
CA PHE A 208 12.97 6.54 -17.21
C PHE A 208 12.07 7.18 -16.15
N HIS A 209 11.03 6.47 -15.73
CA HIS A 209 10.12 6.92 -14.69
C HIS A 209 10.87 7.22 -13.39
N MET A 210 11.72 6.30 -12.94
CA MET A 210 12.54 6.49 -11.74
C MET A 210 13.61 7.57 -11.91
N ALA A 211 14.17 7.76 -13.11
CA ALA A 211 15.10 8.86 -13.38
C ALA A 211 14.40 10.22 -13.28
N LEU A 212 13.16 10.32 -13.76
CA LEU A 212 12.32 11.52 -13.59
C LEU A 212 12.04 11.76 -12.09
N ALA A 213 11.69 10.71 -11.33
CA ALA A 213 11.45 10.78 -9.90
C ALA A 213 12.67 11.27 -9.10
N ARG A 214 13.89 10.87 -9.53
CA ARG A 214 15.15 11.34 -8.93
C ARG A 214 15.61 12.71 -9.42
N GLY A 215 14.83 13.38 -10.29
CA GLY A 215 15.16 14.69 -10.83
C GLY A 215 16.29 14.68 -11.87
N GLU A 216 16.67 13.53 -12.41
CA GLU A 216 17.71 13.36 -13.43
C GLU A 216 17.22 13.72 -14.84
N VAL A 217 15.90 13.79 -15.03
CA VAL A 217 15.21 14.14 -16.27
C VAL A 217 14.42 15.42 -16.08
N GLU A 218 14.36 16.25 -17.10
CA GLU A 218 13.55 17.48 -17.12
C GLU A 218 12.07 17.14 -17.35
N TRP A 219 11.15 17.81 -16.65
CA TRP A 219 9.72 17.67 -16.89
C TRP A 219 9.30 18.13 -18.30
N THR A 220 10.10 18.95 -18.95
CA THR A 220 9.90 19.42 -20.32
C THR A 220 10.42 18.45 -21.39
N ASP A 221 11.02 17.31 -21.03
CA ASP A 221 11.50 16.28 -21.95
C ASP A 221 10.34 15.76 -22.84
N GLU A 222 10.63 15.53 -24.13
CA GLU A 222 9.64 15.06 -25.10
C GLU A 222 9.01 13.71 -24.72
N ARG A 223 9.72 12.87 -23.97
CA ARG A 223 9.18 11.59 -23.45
C ARG A 223 8.13 11.82 -22.39
N VAL A 224 8.29 12.84 -21.52
CA VAL A 224 7.25 13.25 -20.56
C VAL A 224 6.02 13.75 -21.33
N ARG A 225 6.22 14.54 -22.37
CA ARG A 225 5.12 15.00 -23.24
C ARG A 225 4.39 13.85 -23.92
N ALA A 226 5.10 12.78 -24.31
CA ALA A 226 4.48 11.58 -24.88
C ALA A 226 3.56 10.89 -23.86
N THR A 227 3.92 10.85 -22.58
CA THR A 227 3.06 10.35 -21.51
C THR A 227 1.75 11.13 -21.44
N PHE A 228 1.83 12.46 -21.41
CA PHE A 228 0.64 13.32 -21.39
C PHE A 228 -0.18 13.23 -22.68
N ALA A 229 0.46 12.97 -23.83
CA ALA A 229 -0.26 12.79 -25.10
C ALA A 229 -1.14 11.52 -25.06
N ASN A 230 -0.66 10.41 -24.49
CA ASN A 230 -1.46 9.21 -24.28
C ASN A 230 -2.60 9.45 -23.30
N TRP A 231 -2.36 10.16 -22.19
CA TRP A 231 -3.43 10.51 -21.25
C TRP A 231 -4.49 11.41 -21.88
N ARG A 232 -4.06 12.37 -22.71
CA ARG A 232 -4.93 13.27 -23.43
C ARG A 232 -5.96 12.55 -24.31
N GLN A 233 -5.61 11.41 -24.89
CA GLN A 233 -6.55 10.62 -25.68
C GLN A 233 -7.79 10.23 -24.87
N LEU A 234 -7.59 9.76 -23.61
CA LEU A 234 -8.70 9.41 -22.74
C LEU A 234 -9.49 10.63 -22.27
N ILE A 235 -8.80 11.74 -21.98
CA ILE A 235 -9.46 12.99 -21.55
C ILE A 235 -10.34 13.56 -22.67
N ASP A 236 -9.79 13.67 -23.88
CA ASP A 236 -10.49 14.27 -25.03
C ASP A 236 -11.70 13.44 -25.49
N MET A 237 -11.70 12.11 -25.29
CA MET A 237 -12.85 11.26 -25.57
C MET A 237 -13.90 11.25 -24.44
N GLY A 238 -13.62 11.90 -23.29
CA GLY A 238 -14.53 11.92 -22.14
C GLY A 238 -14.55 10.61 -21.37
N ALA A 239 -13.43 9.90 -21.27
CA ALA A 239 -13.35 8.59 -20.63
C ALA A 239 -13.64 8.63 -19.12
N PHE A 240 -13.39 9.75 -18.45
CA PHE A 240 -13.53 9.89 -17.01
C PHE A 240 -14.89 10.45 -16.59
N ILE A 241 -15.35 10.10 -15.38
CA ILE A 241 -16.54 10.73 -14.80
C ILE A 241 -16.36 12.26 -14.71
N ALA A 242 -17.46 13.00 -14.84
CA ALA A 242 -17.42 14.46 -14.69
C ALA A 242 -17.11 14.88 -13.24
N ASP A 243 -16.55 16.09 -13.07
CA ASP A 243 -16.31 16.72 -11.76
C ASP A 243 -15.47 15.85 -10.79
N HIS A 244 -14.65 14.96 -11.31
CA HIS A 244 -13.84 14.01 -10.53
C HIS A 244 -12.97 14.69 -9.45
N GLN A 245 -12.59 15.96 -9.64
CA GLN A 245 -11.82 16.75 -8.67
C GLN A 245 -12.61 17.09 -7.39
N THR A 246 -13.92 16.87 -7.39
CA THR A 246 -14.77 17.10 -6.22
C THR A 246 -14.96 15.86 -5.36
N TYR A 247 -14.59 14.68 -5.84
CA TYR A 247 -14.76 13.41 -5.15
C TYR A 247 -13.44 12.92 -4.53
N SER A 248 -13.52 12.32 -3.34
CA SER A 248 -12.50 11.39 -2.87
C SER A 248 -12.59 10.09 -3.68
N TRP A 249 -11.60 9.23 -3.53
CA TRP A 249 -11.64 7.93 -4.21
C TRP A 249 -12.83 7.07 -3.76
N GLN A 250 -13.23 7.17 -2.46
CA GLN A 250 -14.40 6.46 -1.93
C GLN A 250 -15.71 7.03 -2.47
N GLU A 251 -15.82 8.35 -2.57
CA GLU A 251 -17.00 9.02 -3.11
C GLU A 251 -17.17 8.78 -4.62
N ALA A 252 -16.11 8.37 -5.30
CA ALA A 252 -16.15 7.96 -6.71
C ALA A 252 -16.55 6.48 -6.92
N LEU A 253 -16.49 5.62 -5.90
CA LEU A 253 -16.88 4.20 -6.01
C LEU A 253 -18.33 3.98 -6.49
N PRO A 254 -19.34 4.74 -6.01
CA PRO A 254 -20.72 4.55 -6.44
C PRO A 254 -20.93 4.60 -7.95
N PHE A 255 -20.15 5.34 -8.72
CA PHE A 255 -20.26 5.36 -10.18
C PHE A 255 -19.97 3.97 -10.79
N MET A 256 -18.96 3.27 -10.29
CA MET A 256 -18.66 1.90 -10.71
C MET A 256 -19.70 0.91 -10.16
N VAL A 257 -20.07 1.02 -8.89
CA VAL A 257 -21.03 0.13 -8.24
C VAL A 257 -22.38 0.18 -8.95
N ASN A 258 -22.85 1.37 -9.33
CA ASN A 258 -24.11 1.56 -10.04
C ASN A 258 -24.02 1.27 -11.56
N GLY A 259 -22.85 0.97 -12.09
CA GLY A 259 -22.64 0.74 -13.52
C GLY A 259 -22.67 2.02 -14.38
N GLU A 260 -22.47 3.18 -13.77
CA GLU A 260 -22.32 4.48 -14.45
C GLU A 260 -20.92 4.65 -15.03
N ALA A 261 -19.94 3.94 -14.44
CA ALA A 261 -18.58 3.78 -14.96
C ALA A 261 -18.21 2.30 -14.98
N ALA A 262 -17.39 1.90 -15.95
CA ALA A 262 -17.05 0.49 -16.15
C ALA A 262 -15.77 0.06 -15.39
N ALA A 263 -14.83 0.96 -15.13
CA ALA A 263 -13.53 0.60 -14.57
C ALA A 263 -12.99 1.64 -13.59
N TYR A 264 -11.98 1.21 -12.80
CA TYR A 264 -11.24 2.05 -11.85
C TYR A 264 -9.77 1.61 -11.80
N LEU A 265 -8.85 2.48 -12.19
CA LEU A 265 -7.42 2.28 -11.92
C LEU A 265 -7.17 2.54 -10.44
N MET A 266 -6.85 1.50 -9.66
CA MET A 266 -6.74 1.57 -8.20
C MET A 266 -5.84 0.47 -7.64
N GLY A 267 -5.45 0.61 -6.38
CA GLY A 267 -4.83 -0.48 -5.63
C GLY A 267 -5.87 -1.52 -5.18
N ASN A 268 -5.44 -2.77 -4.94
CA ASN A 268 -6.35 -3.88 -4.62
C ASN A 268 -7.16 -3.68 -3.32
N PHE A 269 -6.81 -2.71 -2.49
CA PHE A 269 -7.64 -2.30 -1.36
C PHE A 269 -9.05 -1.81 -1.77
N VAL A 270 -9.30 -1.59 -3.06
CA VAL A 270 -10.63 -1.27 -3.57
C VAL A 270 -11.59 -2.48 -3.48
N VAL A 271 -11.08 -3.71 -3.60
CA VAL A 271 -11.88 -4.94 -3.68
C VAL A 271 -12.78 -5.15 -2.46
N PRO A 272 -12.29 -5.06 -1.21
CA PRO A 272 -13.16 -5.14 -0.03
C PRO A 272 -14.29 -4.11 -0.05
N HIS A 273 -14.03 -2.89 -0.53
CA HIS A 273 -15.06 -1.85 -0.62
C HIS A 273 -16.10 -2.12 -1.72
N LEU A 274 -15.70 -2.69 -2.86
CA LEU A 274 -16.64 -3.12 -3.90
C LEU A 274 -17.54 -4.26 -3.40
N ARG A 275 -16.98 -5.23 -2.68
CA ARG A 275 -17.72 -6.32 -2.03
C ARG A 275 -18.68 -5.80 -0.96
N GLU A 276 -18.24 -4.88 -0.11
CA GLU A 276 -19.09 -4.23 0.91
C GLU A 276 -20.23 -3.44 0.28
N ALA A 277 -20.01 -2.83 -0.88
CA ALA A 277 -21.04 -2.14 -1.65
C ALA A 277 -22.02 -3.07 -2.37
N GLY A 278 -21.79 -4.40 -2.32
CA GLY A 278 -22.70 -5.44 -2.81
C GLY A 278 -22.38 -5.99 -4.18
N LEU A 279 -21.22 -5.68 -4.76
CA LEU A 279 -20.74 -6.36 -5.97
C LEU A 279 -20.21 -7.75 -5.59
N SER A 280 -20.59 -8.75 -6.34
CA SER A 280 -20.07 -10.12 -6.24
C SER A 280 -18.82 -10.29 -7.11
N ASP A 281 -17.99 -11.28 -6.79
CA ASP A 281 -16.73 -11.54 -7.51
C ASP A 281 -16.94 -11.89 -8.99
N ASP A 282 -18.13 -12.38 -9.37
CA ASP A 282 -18.53 -12.60 -10.77
C ASP A 282 -18.97 -11.33 -11.53
N GLN A 283 -18.97 -10.19 -10.88
CA GLN A 283 -19.30 -8.89 -11.48
C GLN A 283 -18.08 -7.98 -11.63
N ILE A 284 -16.97 -8.34 -11.01
CA ILE A 284 -15.73 -7.53 -11.03
C ILE A 284 -14.56 -8.44 -11.38
N ASP A 285 -13.60 -7.90 -12.10
CA ASP A 285 -12.33 -8.56 -12.33
C ASP A 285 -11.22 -7.51 -12.43
N PHE A 286 -10.00 -7.94 -12.69
CA PHE A 286 -8.78 -7.12 -12.67
C PHE A 286 -7.94 -7.43 -13.89
N TYR A 287 -7.42 -6.39 -14.55
CA TYR A 287 -6.36 -6.55 -15.54
C TYR A 287 -5.19 -5.60 -15.29
N GLN A 288 -4.01 -6.06 -15.69
CA GLN A 288 -2.80 -5.28 -15.68
C GLN A 288 -2.90 -4.10 -16.65
N PHE A 289 -2.41 -2.90 -16.26
CA PHE A 289 -2.44 -1.74 -17.14
C PHE A 289 -1.77 -2.04 -18.49
N PRO A 290 -2.43 -1.74 -19.62
CA PRO A 290 -2.02 -2.18 -20.95
C PRO A 290 -0.65 -1.66 -21.41
N ILE A 291 -0.03 -2.39 -22.34
CA ILE A 291 1.23 -2.00 -22.98
C ILE A 291 0.97 -0.82 -23.91
N ILE A 292 1.77 0.27 -23.75
CA ILE A 292 1.78 1.41 -24.68
C ILE A 292 2.94 1.27 -25.68
N THR A 293 4.15 1.08 -25.18
CA THR A 293 5.33 0.91 -26.03
C THR A 293 5.76 -0.55 -26.01
N GLU A 294 5.64 -1.21 -27.15
CA GLU A 294 6.00 -2.61 -27.31
C GLU A 294 7.48 -2.87 -26.98
N GLY A 295 7.75 -3.97 -26.29
CA GLY A 295 9.10 -4.43 -25.96
C GLY A 295 9.73 -3.78 -24.73
N LEU A 296 9.08 -2.83 -24.07
CA LEU A 296 9.50 -2.34 -22.77
C LEU A 296 9.12 -3.34 -21.67
N PRO A 297 10.04 -3.61 -20.70
CA PRO A 297 9.66 -4.32 -19.49
C PRO A 297 8.55 -3.57 -18.74
N GLN A 298 7.54 -4.29 -18.26
CA GLN A 298 6.42 -3.69 -17.53
C GLN A 298 6.82 -3.44 -16.08
N GLY A 299 6.99 -2.16 -15.71
CA GLY A 299 7.11 -1.73 -14.32
C GLY A 299 5.73 -1.66 -13.66
N GLU A 300 5.66 -1.91 -12.35
CA GLU A 300 4.42 -1.89 -11.58
C GLU A 300 4.52 -1.02 -10.36
N ASP A 301 3.39 -0.45 -9.92
CA ASP A 301 3.26 0.14 -8.61
C ASP A 301 2.91 -0.93 -7.57
N ALA A 302 3.72 -1.01 -6.53
CA ALA A 302 3.43 -1.82 -5.35
C ALA A 302 3.72 -1.04 -4.07
N PRO A 303 2.85 -0.08 -3.73
CA PRO A 303 3.01 0.73 -2.54
C PRO A 303 3.07 -0.11 -1.27
N THR A 304 3.94 0.30 -0.33
CA THR A 304 4.17 -0.39 0.93
C THR A 304 3.74 0.50 2.09
N ASP A 305 2.83 0.03 2.94
CA ASP A 305 2.40 0.70 4.15
C ASP A 305 3.19 0.19 5.36
N THR A 306 3.47 1.07 6.32
CA THR A 306 4.53 0.85 7.32
C THR A 306 4.12 1.25 8.73
N PHE A 307 4.83 0.66 9.73
CA PHE A 307 4.85 1.16 11.10
C PHE A 307 6.24 1.71 11.43
N HIS A 308 6.26 2.82 12.15
CA HIS A 308 7.47 3.48 12.63
C HIS A 308 7.40 3.68 14.13
N VAL A 309 8.56 3.70 14.79
CA VAL A 309 8.69 4.13 16.17
C VAL A 309 9.06 5.60 16.19
N ALA A 310 8.33 6.41 16.97
CA ALA A 310 8.67 7.80 17.15
C ALA A 310 9.99 7.95 17.93
N SER A 311 10.83 8.92 17.60
CA SER A 311 12.08 9.17 18.34
C SER A 311 11.84 9.55 19.81
N GLY A 312 10.65 10.07 20.12
CA GLY A 312 10.22 10.40 21.48
C GLY A 312 9.41 9.31 22.18
N ALA A 313 9.39 8.08 21.68
CA ALA A 313 8.70 6.95 22.26
C ALA A 313 9.11 6.74 23.73
N GLN A 314 8.12 6.48 24.59
CA GLN A 314 8.36 6.28 26.03
C GLN A 314 8.49 4.80 26.39
N ASN A 315 7.89 3.89 25.60
CA ASN A 315 7.94 2.45 25.80
C ASN A 315 8.52 1.75 24.55
N VAL A 316 9.81 1.94 24.36
CA VAL A 316 10.55 1.45 23.18
C VAL A 316 10.53 -0.09 23.10
N GLU A 317 10.61 -0.79 24.23
CA GLU A 317 10.58 -2.25 24.28
C GLU A 317 9.22 -2.80 23.84
N ALA A 318 8.12 -2.19 24.30
CA ALA A 318 6.78 -2.58 23.86
C ALA A 318 6.55 -2.24 22.38
N ALA A 319 7.06 -1.10 21.90
CA ALA A 319 7.02 -0.73 20.50
C ALA A 319 7.77 -1.76 19.61
N ARG A 320 8.99 -2.14 20.01
CA ARG A 320 9.78 -3.18 19.33
C ARG A 320 9.04 -4.52 19.23
N ALA A 321 8.47 -4.95 20.35
CA ALA A 321 7.72 -6.21 20.39
C ALA A 321 6.43 -6.12 19.54
N PHE A 322 5.75 -4.97 19.51
CA PHE A 322 4.58 -4.75 18.67
C PHE A 322 4.95 -4.80 17.18
N LEU A 323 6.05 -4.19 16.77
CA LEU A 323 6.53 -4.26 15.38
C LEU A 323 6.87 -5.70 14.98
N ALA A 324 7.55 -6.48 15.85
CA ALA A 324 7.83 -7.88 15.61
C ALA A 324 6.55 -8.74 15.54
N PHE A 325 5.55 -8.43 16.38
CA PHE A 325 4.25 -9.10 16.35
C PHE A 325 3.52 -8.88 15.03
N VAL A 326 3.37 -7.62 14.58
CA VAL A 326 2.62 -7.30 13.35
C VAL A 326 3.29 -7.82 12.07
N THR A 327 4.59 -8.06 12.11
CA THR A 327 5.36 -8.60 10.98
C THR A 327 5.54 -10.12 11.03
N SER A 328 5.07 -10.80 12.09
CA SER A 328 5.14 -12.26 12.21
C SER A 328 4.33 -12.98 11.12
N PRO A 329 4.75 -14.18 10.66
CA PRO A 329 4.08 -14.88 9.57
C PRO A 329 2.58 -15.11 9.78
N ASP A 330 2.19 -15.50 10.99
CA ASP A 330 0.80 -15.81 11.32
C ASP A 330 -0.08 -14.55 11.28
N VAL A 331 0.41 -13.44 11.85
CA VAL A 331 -0.29 -12.15 11.82
C VAL A 331 -0.37 -11.62 10.38
N GLN A 332 0.73 -11.69 9.65
CA GLN A 332 0.78 -11.27 8.25
C GLN A 332 -0.21 -12.05 7.37
N THR A 333 -0.34 -13.36 7.57
CA THR A 333 -1.33 -14.21 6.90
C THR A 333 -2.76 -13.75 7.23
N ALA A 334 -3.02 -13.47 8.51
CA ALA A 334 -4.36 -13.10 8.96
C ALA A 334 -4.80 -11.71 8.48
N ILE A 335 -3.94 -10.69 8.61
CA ILE A 335 -4.32 -9.30 8.29
C ILE A 335 -4.40 -9.02 6.79
N ASN A 336 -3.66 -9.77 5.96
CA ASN A 336 -3.63 -9.57 4.51
C ASN A 336 -4.58 -10.49 3.73
N GLY A 337 -5.39 -11.31 4.41
CA GLY A 337 -6.41 -12.14 3.80
C GLY A 337 -7.64 -11.34 3.27
N PRO A 338 -8.58 -12.02 2.61
CA PRO A 338 -9.78 -11.39 2.03
C PRO A 338 -10.72 -10.79 3.08
N ASP A 339 -10.77 -11.38 4.28
CA ASP A 339 -11.52 -10.84 5.44
C ASP A 339 -10.73 -9.75 6.18
N GLY A 340 -9.52 -9.44 5.73
CA GLY A 340 -8.62 -8.43 6.31
C GLY A 340 -8.46 -7.21 5.39
N LEU A 341 -7.19 -6.88 5.10
CA LEU A 341 -6.85 -5.77 4.21
C LEU A 341 -7.07 -6.10 2.72
N GLY A 342 -7.20 -7.39 2.39
CA GLY A 342 -7.27 -7.86 1.00
C GLY A 342 -5.99 -7.58 0.21
N GLN A 343 -4.84 -7.54 0.89
CA GLN A 343 -3.55 -7.13 0.35
C GLN A 343 -2.52 -8.27 0.43
N LEU A 344 -1.27 -7.97 0.11
CA LEU A 344 -0.19 -8.95 0.08
C LEU A 344 0.65 -8.90 1.38
N PRO A 345 0.98 -10.06 1.97
CA PRO A 345 1.85 -10.11 3.14
C PRO A 345 3.29 -9.75 2.76
N VAL A 346 3.96 -8.96 3.60
CA VAL A 346 5.38 -8.58 3.41
C VAL A 346 6.35 -9.67 3.89
N ASN A 347 5.90 -10.55 4.79
CA ASN A 347 6.73 -11.63 5.31
C ASN A 347 6.72 -12.83 4.36
N ALA A 348 7.90 -13.21 3.86
CA ALA A 348 8.06 -14.32 2.92
C ALA A 348 7.63 -15.69 3.47
N ASN A 349 7.51 -15.82 4.80
CA ASN A 349 7.05 -17.04 5.46
C ASN A 349 5.53 -17.05 5.72
N ALA A 350 4.84 -15.94 5.43
CA ALA A 350 3.38 -15.86 5.50
C ALA A 350 2.72 -16.51 4.28
N SER A 351 1.50 -16.99 4.45
CA SER A 351 0.72 -17.54 3.34
C SER A 351 0.02 -16.41 2.59
N VAL A 352 0.11 -16.42 1.25
CA VAL A 352 -0.74 -15.60 0.38
C VAL A 352 -2.13 -16.23 0.39
N ALA A 353 -3.16 -15.44 0.65
CA ALA A 353 -4.54 -15.92 0.72
C ALA A 353 -5.01 -16.52 -0.62
N ASP A 354 -5.88 -17.53 -0.54
CA ASP A 354 -6.55 -18.13 -1.70
C ASP A 354 -7.78 -17.29 -2.07
N ASP A 355 -7.50 -16.06 -2.54
CA ASP A 355 -8.46 -15.10 -3.05
C ASP A 355 -8.00 -14.68 -4.45
N GLU A 356 -8.92 -14.60 -5.40
CA GLU A 356 -8.60 -14.42 -6.82
C GLU A 356 -7.80 -13.12 -7.05
N PHE A 357 -8.24 -12.00 -6.50
CA PHE A 357 -7.58 -10.69 -6.69
C PHE A 357 -6.20 -10.64 -6.01
N ILE A 358 -6.07 -11.27 -4.85
CA ILE A 358 -4.78 -11.35 -4.14
C ILE A 358 -3.81 -12.23 -4.93
N GLN A 359 -4.27 -13.37 -5.46
CA GLN A 359 -3.46 -14.28 -6.28
C GLN A 359 -3.06 -13.66 -7.62
N GLN A 360 -3.97 -12.96 -8.29
CA GLN A 360 -3.67 -12.22 -9.54
C GLN A 360 -2.61 -11.15 -9.29
N GLY A 361 -2.75 -10.35 -8.23
CA GLY A 361 -1.77 -9.33 -7.87
C GLY A 361 -0.41 -9.92 -7.51
N PHE A 362 -0.38 -10.99 -6.73
CA PHE A 362 0.86 -11.68 -6.40
C PHE A 362 1.56 -12.25 -7.64
N ALA A 363 0.80 -12.86 -8.54
CA ALA A 363 1.32 -13.39 -9.80
C ALA A 363 1.88 -12.28 -10.69
N MET A 364 1.14 -11.16 -10.83
CA MET A 364 1.56 -10.00 -11.62
C MET A 364 2.87 -9.41 -11.10
N LEU A 365 2.97 -9.10 -9.81
CA LEU A 365 4.17 -8.52 -9.22
C LEU A 365 5.37 -9.48 -9.28
N SER A 366 5.14 -10.79 -9.08
CA SER A 366 6.18 -11.80 -9.18
C SER A 366 6.71 -11.99 -10.59
N GLN A 367 5.85 -11.91 -11.61
CA GLN A 367 6.22 -12.03 -13.02
C GLN A 367 6.92 -10.77 -13.53
N ASN A 368 6.51 -9.61 -13.07
CA ASN A 368 7.01 -8.30 -13.53
C ASN A 368 8.14 -7.73 -12.67
N ALA A 369 8.65 -8.48 -11.70
CA ALA A 369 9.77 -8.04 -10.85
C ALA A 369 11.01 -7.57 -11.66
N GLN A 370 11.21 -8.10 -12.88
CA GLN A 370 12.27 -7.66 -13.79
C GLN A 370 11.96 -6.33 -14.49
N GLY A 371 10.70 -5.94 -14.55
CA GLY A 371 10.24 -4.65 -15.08
C GLY A 371 10.42 -3.49 -14.13
N GLY A 372 10.71 -3.79 -12.87
CA GLY A 372 10.84 -2.83 -11.79
C GLY A 372 9.54 -2.63 -10.99
N ILE A 373 9.69 -2.33 -9.71
CA ILE A 373 8.60 -2.05 -8.77
C ILE A 373 8.78 -0.63 -8.23
N ALA A 374 7.83 0.25 -8.55
CA ALA A 374 7.72 1.58 -7.99
C ALA A 374 6.89 1.56 -6.69
N GLN A 375 7.10 2.53 -5.83
CA GLN A 375 6.30 2.66 -4.61
C GLN A 375 5.02 3.46 -4.83
N PHE A 376 5.00 4.36 -5.71
CA PHE A 376 3.89 5.24 -6.12
C PHE A 376 4.36 6.70 -6.22
N PHE A 377 3.69 7.52 -7.03
CA PHE A 377 4.05 8.92 -7.26
C PHE A 377 4.35 9.70 -5.97
N ASP A 378 3.47 9.68 -4.98
CA ASP A 378 3.64 10.46 -3.75
C ASP A 378 4.62 9.84 -2.75
N ARG A 379 5.25 8.70 -3.08
CA ARG A 379 6.24 7.99 -2.26
C ARG A 379 7.64 7.99 -2.88
N ASP A 380 7.74 7.95 -4.21
CA ASP A 380 9.01 7.92 -4.94
C ASP A 380 9.60 9.32 -5.17
N TRP A 381 8.77 10.35 -5.24
CA TRP A 381 9.23 11.73 -5.32
C TRP A 381 9.49 12.35 -3.94
N PRO A 382 10.43 13.32 -3.82
CA PRO A 382 10.53 14.17 -2.64
C PRO A 382 9.18 14.83 -2.34
N ALA A 383 8.82 14.96 -1.07
CA ALA A 383 7.48 15.37 -0.65
C ALA A 383 6.99 16.68 -1.28
N GLU A 384 7.88 17.69 -1.44
CA GLU A 384 7.53 18.95 -2.09
C GLU A 384 7.27 18.76 -3.58
N MET A 385 8.11 17.95 -4.28
CA MET A 385 7.92 17.66 -5.69
C MET A 385 6.66 16.85 -5.94
N ALA A 386 6.38 15.87 -5.08
CA ALA A 386 5.15 15.06 -5.13
C ALA A 386 3.89 15.94 -5.02
N SER A 387 3.87 16.90 -4.07
CA SER A 387 2.73 17.81 -3.90
C SER A 387 2.50 18.66 -5.15
N ILE A 388 3.54 19.34 -5.63
CA ILE A 388 3.45 20.21 -6.82
C ILE A 388 3.13 19.38 -8.08
N GLY A 389 3.72 18.18 -8.19
CA GLY A 389 3.47 17.26 -9.28
C GLY A 389 2.00 16.83 -9.35
N MET A 390 1.46 16.32 -8.25
CA MET A 390 0.07 15.86 -8.19
C MET A 390 -0.95 16.99 -8.46
N GLU A 391 -0.66 18.23 -8.01
CA GLU A 391 -1.47 19.39 -8.37
C GLU A 391 -1.47 19.62 -9.89
N GLY A 392 -0.31 19.53 -10.53
CA GLY A 392 -0.17 19.66 -11.98
C GLY A 392 -0.88 18.54 -12.75
N LEU A 393 -0.81 17.29 -12.24
CA LEU A 393 -1.49 16.15 -12.84
C LEU A 393 -3.02 16.28 -12.78
N GLN A 394 -3.57 16.71 -11.64
CA GLN A 394 -5.00 17.00 -11.53
C GLN A 394 -5.41 18.18 -12.45
N GLU A 395 -4.61 19.25 -12.48
CA GLU A 395 -4.85 20.39 -13.36
C GLU A 395 -4.91 19.94 -14.83
N PHE A 396 -3.99 19.07 -15.25
CA PHE A 396 -4.01 18.52 -16.60
C PHE A 396 -5.29 17.74 -16.92
N MET A 397 -5.80 16.94 -15.99
CA MET A 397 -7.05 16.21 -16.19
C MET A 397 -8.25 17.14 -16.38
N VAL A 398 -8.24 18.32 -15.76
CA VAL A 398 -9.35 19.30 -15.84
C VAL A 398 -9.13 20.30 -16.98
N PHE A 399 -7.89 20.71 -17.23
CA PHE A 399 -7.49 21.72 -18.19
C PHE A 399 -6.30 21.25 -19.05
N PRO A 400 -6.50 20.25 -19.92
CA PRO A 400 -5.41 19.62 -20.66
C PRO A 400 -4.66 20.56 -21.63
N ASP A 401 -5.26 21.70 -21.98
CA ASP A 401 -4.61 22.72 -22.82
C ASP A 401 -3.53 23.52 -22.07
N ASN A 402 -3.48 23.44 -20.73
CA ASN A 402 -2.46 24.09 -19.90
C ASN A 402 -1.15 23.31 -19.81
N LEU A 403 -0.96 22.25 -20.59
CA LEU A 403 0.20 21.33 -20.45
C LEU A 403 1.55 22.05 -20.43
N ASP A 404 1.77 23.02 -21.32
CA ASP A 404 3.04 23.75 -21.39
C ASP A 404 3.33 24.50 -20.08
N ASP A 405 2.35 25.23 -19.57
CA ASP A 405 2.47 25.98 -18.30
C ASP A 405 2.68 25.04 -17.10
N ILE A 406 2.01 23.87 -17.11
CA ILE A 406 2.18 22.82 -16.10
C ILE A 406 3.62 22.30 -16.11
N LEU A 407 4.13 21.89 -17.28
CA LEU A 407 5.48 21.33 -17.41
C LEU A 407 6.57 22.35 -17.06
N GLU A 408 6.42 23.62 -17.44
CA GLU A 408 7.36 24.68 -17.05
C GLU A 408 7.38 24.90 -15.54
N ARG A 409 6.21 24.87 -14.89
CA ARG A 409 6.11 24.97 -13.41
C ARG A 409 6.73 23.78 -12.71
N LEU A 410 6.51 22.56 -13.20
CA LEU A 410 7.12 21.35 -12.67
C LEU A 410 8.63 21.35 -12.84
N GLU A 411 9.13 21.80 -14.00
CA GLU A 411 10.56 21.92 -14.25
C GLU A 411 11.23 22.97 -13.33
N ALA A 412 10.59 24.10 -13.12
CA ALA A 412 11.08 25.10 -12.17
C ALA A 412 11.12 24.56 -10.73
N ALA A 413 10.16 23.74 -10.34
CA ALA A 413 10.16 23.06 -9.05
C ALA A 413 11.30 22.03 -8.97
N ARG A 414 11.51 21.21 -10.01
CA ARG A 414 12.62 20.25 -10.09
C ARG A 414 13.96 20.94 -9.90
N GLN A 415 14.21 22.00 -10.65
CA GLN A 415 15.48 22.76 -10.57
C GLN A 415 15.74 23.32 -9.17
N ARG A 416 14.72 23.64 -8.40
CA ARG A 416 14.86 24.14 -7.03
C ARG A 416 15.06 23.01 -6.01
N ILE A 417 14.38 21.90 -6.19
CA ILE A 417 14.31 20.80 -5.18
C ILE A 417 15.51 19.87 -5.27
N TYR A 418 16.01 19.59 -6.48
CA TYR A 418 17.10 18.64 -6.71
C TYR A 418 18.49 19.33 -6.91
N GLN A 419 18.69 20.49 -6.28
CA GLN A 419 19.98 21.21 -6.32
C GLN A 419 21.06 20.54 -5.50
#